data_29f851513246e12ea7aeb85678368f72
#
_entry.id   29f851513246e12ea7aeb85678368f72
#
_cell.length_a   1.000
_cell.length_b   1.000
_cell.length_c   1.000
_cell.angle_alpha   90.00
_cell.angle_beta   90.00
_cell.angle_gamma   90.00
#
_symmetry.space_group_name_H-M   'P 1'
#
loop_
_entity.id
_entity.type
_entity.pdbx_description
1 polymer ?
#
loop_
_entity_poly.entity_id
_entity_poly.type
_entity_poly.pdbx_seq_one_letter_code
_entity_poly.pdbx_strand_id
1 'polypeptide(L)'
;MSNILNSAEALIGEETGKWDCSEFVSHVYSLHGISVPQSSAQIWSNGKNGNGSAGDIVCWSGHVGICDGNGNVIHSYNDNKNIRKDSIANVSKWDKREVKGYRRF
;
A
#
# COMPACT_ATOMS: atom_id res chain seq x y z
N MET A 1 -8.14 15.91 -1.28
CA MET A 1 -7.63 14.99 -0.27
C MET A 1 -8.18 13.61 -0.51
N SER A 2 -7.35 12.57 -0.40
CA SER A 2 -7.78 11.20 -0.69
C SER A 2 -8.51 10.58 0.49
N ASN A 3 -9.73 10.10 0.29
CA ASN A 3 -10.45 9.33 1.31
C ASN A 3 -9.77 7.98 1.57
N ILE A 4 -9.14 7.42 0.56
CA ILE A 4 -8.38 6.16 0.68
C ILE A 4 -7.20 6.36 1.61
N LEU A 5 -6.45 7.45 1.45
CA LEU A 5 -5.33 7.76 2.34
C LEU A 5 -5.82 7.94 3.78
N ASN A 6 -6.92 8.66 3.98
CA ASN A 6 -7.46 8.87 5.33
C ASN A 6 -7.79 7.54 6.02
N SER A 7 -8.41 6.61 5.30
CA SER A 7 -8.73 5.29 5.85
C SER A 7 -7.47 4.49 6.17
N ALA A 8 -6.45 4.57 5.32
CA ALA A 8 -5.18 3.89 5.58
C ALA A 8 -4.49 4.46 6.82
N GLU A 9 -4.45 5.79 6.94
CA GLU A 9 -3.81 6.45 8.08
C GLU A 9 -4.50 6.14 9.40
N ALA A 10 -5.80 5.97 9.39
CA ALA A 10 -6.58 5.63 10.59
C ALA A 10 -6.20 4.25 11.13
N LEU A 11 -5.60 3.39 10.32
CA LEU A 11 -5.20 2.04 10.74
C LEU A 11 -3.74 1.94 11.18
N ILE A 12 -2.97 3.03 11.10
CA ILE A 12 -1.57 3.03 11.55
C ILE A 12 -1.52 2.68 13.04
N GLY A 13 -0.63 1.75 13.40
CA GLY A 13 -0.48 1.28 14.77
C GLY A 13 -1.27 0.03 15.09
N GLU A 14 -2.17 -0.39 14.21
CA GLU A 14 -2.89 -1.65 14.41
C GLU A 14 -1.93 -2.83 14.30
N GLU A 15 -1.90 -3.63 15.36
CA GLU A 15 -1.14 -4.88 15.39
C GLU A 15 -2.12 -6.02 15.18
N THR A 16 -2.66 -6.11 13.99
CA THR A 16 -3.79 -7.01 13.77
C THR A 16 -3.36 -8.44 13.48
N GLY A 17 -2.17 -8.62 12.88
CA GLY A 17 -1.82 -9.92 12.31
C GLY A 17 -2.79 -10.39 11.24
N LYS A 18 -3.76 -9.55 10.86
CA LYS A 18 -4.86 -9.92 9.97
C LYS A 18 -4.53 -9.77 8.50
N TRP A 19 -3.73 -8.78 8.17
CA TRP A 19 -3.51 -8.42 6.76
C TRP A 19 -2.03 -8.46 6.42
N ASP A 20 -1.69 -9.17 5.33
CA ASP A 20 -0.41 -8.96 4.66
C ASP A 20 -0.51 -7.66 3.83
N CYS A 21 0.53 -7.33 3.06
CA CYS A 21 0.59 -6.06 2.34
C CYS A 21 -0.57 -5.88 1.36
N SER A 22 -0.86 -6.89 0.56
CA SER A 22 -1.94 -6.80 -0.44
C SER A 22 -3.32 -6.89 0.20
N GLU A 23 -3.46 -7.67 1.26
CA GLU A 23 -4.71 -7.74 2.00
C GLU A 23 -5.06 -6.41 2.65
N PHE A 24 -4.06 -5.72 3.21
CA PHE A 24 -4.27 -4.39 3.77
C PHE A 24 -4.75 -3.40 2.72
N VAL A 25 -4.08 -3.35 1.57
CA VAL A 25 -4.46 -2.45 0.47
C VAL A 25 -5.88 -2.77 0.00
N SER A 26 -6.19 -4.05 -0.20
CA SER A 26 -7.52 -4.50 -0.60
C SER A 26 -8.58 -4.08 0.42
N HIS A 27 -8.30 -4.26 1.71
CA HIS A 27 -9.22 -3.88 2.77
C HIS A 27 -9.53 -2.38 2.75
N VAL A 28 -8.50 -1.55 2.66
CA VAL A 28 -8.67 -0.09 2.65
C VAL A 28 -9.52 0.34 1.45
N TYR A 29 -9.23 -0.17 0.27
CA TYR A 29 -10.02 0.16 -0.92
C TYR A 29 -11.46 -0.32 -0.79
N SER A 30 -11.68 -1.49 -0.16
CA SER A 30 -13.02 -2.05 0.01
C SER A 30 -13.92 -1.14 0.87
N LEU A 31 -13.34 -0.38 1.78
CA LEU A 31 -14.09 0.59 2.60
C LEU A 31 -14.71 1.70 1.73
N HIS A 32 -14.26 1.85 0.52
CA HIS A 32 -14.75 2.85 -0.44
C HIS A 32 -15.47 2.20 -1.63
N GLY A 33 -15.85 0.93 -1.48
CA GLY A 33 -16.61 0.22 -2.50
C GLY A 33 -15.78 -0.19 -3.71
N ILE A 34 -14.45 -0.21 -3.60
CA ILE A 34 -13.55 -0.54 -4.69
C ILE A 34 -12.94 -1.91 -4.43
N SER A 35 -13.08 -2.82 -5.39
CA SER A 35 -12.54 -4.16 -5.31
C SER A 35 -11.09 -4.17 -5.82
N VAL A 36 -10.15 -4.64 -4.99
CA VAL A 36 -8.74 -4.73 -5.33
C VAL A 36 -8.28 -6.16 -5.04
N PRO A 37 -7.52 -6.78 -5.97
CA PRO A 37 -7.03 -8.14 -5.73
C PRO A 37 -6.15 -8.23 -4.48
N GLN A 38 -6.21 -9.35 -3.77
CA GLN A 38 -5.36 -9.60 -2.60
C GLN A 38 -4.06 -10.30 -3.01
N SER A 39 -3.41 -9.74 -4.02
CA SER A 39 -2.15 -10.25 -4.56
C SER A 39 -1.35 -9.10 -5.14
N SER A 40 -0.11 -8.93 -4.68
CA SER A 40 0.76 -7.85 -5.18
C SER A 40 0.98 -7.96 -6.68
N ALA A 41 1.12 -9.18 -7.22
CA ALA A 41 1.29 -9.40 -8.64
C ALA A 41 0.03 -8.99 -9.43
N GLN A 42 -1.15 -9.31 -8.93
CA GLN A 42 -2.41 -8.97 -9.60
C GLN A 42 -2.73 -7.47 -9.48
N ILE A 43 -2.37 -6.84 -8.37
CA ILE A 43 -2.49 -5.38 -8.25
C ILE A 43 -1.65 -4.72 -9.35
N TRP A 44 -0.42 -5.18 -9.53
CA TRP A 44 0.45 -4.65 -10.58
C TRP A 44 -0.13 -4.88 -11.97
N SER A 45 -0.65 -6.07 -12.24
CA SER A 45 -1.16 -6.43 -13.56
C SER A 45 -2.48 -5.78 -13.91
N ASN A 46 -3.36 -5.58 -12.93
CA ASN A 46 -4.76 -5.20 -13.19
C ASN A 46 -5.07 -3.73 -12.89
N GLY A 47 -4.23 -3.05 -12.12
CA GLY A 47 -4.47 -1.66 -11.77
C GLY A 47 -4.19 -0.71 -12.91
N LYS A 48 -4.79 0.47 -12.83
CA LYS A 48 -4.49 1.59 -13.75
C LYS A 48 -3.20 2.25 -13.32
N ASN A 49 -2.52 2.91 -14.26
CA ASN A 49 -1.31 3.65 -13.93
C ASN A 49 -1.59 4.78 -12.95
N GLY A 50 -0.80 4.82 -11.88
CA GLY A 50 -0.79 5.91 -10.93
C GLY A 50 0.49 6.73 -11.05
N ASN A 51 0.64 7.72 -10.18
CA ASN A 51 1.81 8.61 -10.20
C ASN A 51 2.38 8.90 -8.80
N GLY A 52 1.94 8.15 -7.79
CA GLY A 52 2.38 8.37 -6.41
C GLY A 52 1.59 9.41 -5.65
N SER A 53 0.45 9.84 -6.18
CA SER A 53 -0.47 10.74 -5.48
C SER A 53 -1.07 10.06 -4.26
N ALA A 54 -1.60 10.85 -3.34
CA ALA A 54 -2.26 10.32 -2.15
C ALA A 54 -3.35 9.32 -2.52
N GLY A 55 -3.27 8.14 -1.92
CA GLY A 55 -4.22 7.05 -2.17
C GLY A 55 -3.81 6.09 -3.28
N ASP A 56 -2.80 6.41 -4.08
CA ASP A 56 -2.27 5.47 -5.06
C ASP A 56 -1.55 4.33 -4.35
N ILE A 57 -1.37 3.23 -5.06
CA ILE A 57 -0.67 2.06 -4.55
C ILE A 57 0.75 2.07 -5.09
N VAL A 58 1.74 2.12 -4.21
CA VAL A 58 3.14 1.93 -4.61
C VAL A 58 3.41 0.44 -4.67
N CYS A 59 4.08 0.02 -5.74
CA CYS A 59 4.35 -1.40 -5.99
C CYS A 59 5.85 -1.66 -6.09
N TRP A 60 6.31 -2.61 -5.30
CA TRP A 60 7.60 -3.27 -5.46
C TRP A 60 7.36 -4.70 -5.91
N SER A 61 8.41 -5.40 -6.28
CA SER A 61 8.28 -6.84 -6.54
C SER A 61 7.91 -7.56 -5.23
N GLY A 62 6.69 -8.06 -5.15
CA GLY A 62 6.22 -8.80 -3.97
C GLY A 62 5.75 -7.95 -2.79
N HIS A 63 5.65 -6.63 -2.95
CA HIS A 63 5.17 -5.76 -1.88
C HIS A 63 4.38 -4.58 -2.42
N VAL A 64 3.37 -4.16 -1.67
CA VAL A 64 2.52 -3.01 -2.03
C VAL A 64 2.16 -2.22 -0.77
N GLY A 65 1.80 -0.95 -0.97
CA GLY A 65 1.28 -0.10 0.09
C GLY A 65 0.59 1.12 -0.48
N ILE A 66 0.05 1.95 0.37
CA ILE A 66 -0.73 3.12 -0.04
C ILE A 66 0.10 4.38 0.14
N CYS A 67 0.23 5.16 -0.93
CA CYS A 67 1.00 6.40 -0.94
C CYS A 67 0.30 7.51 -0.17
N ASP A 68 1.07 8.34 0.54
CA ASP A 68 0.54 9.55 1.17
C ASP A 68 0.66 10.79 0.28
N GLY A 69 1.28 10.66 -0.89
CA GLY A 69 1.49 11.77 -1.80
C GLY A 69 2.73 12.61 -1.49
N ASN A 70 3.47 12.29 -0.43
CA ASN A 70 4.65 13.03 0.02
C ASN A 70 5.89 12.14 0.14
N GLY A 71 5.93 11.03 -0.60
CA GLY A 71 7.07 10.13 -0.59
C GLY A 71 7.03 9.08 0.50
N ASN A 72 5.90 8.90 1.17
CA ASN A 72 5.74 7.89 2.21
C ASN A 72 4.70 6.84 1.80
N VAL A 73 4.76 5.71 2.47
CA VAL A 73 3.84 4.58 2.24
C VAL A 73 3.23 4.14 3.56
N ILE A 74 1.91 3.90 3.55
CA ILE A 74 1.22 3.23 4.65
C ILE A 74 1.03 1.79 4.20
N HIS A 75 1.54 0.84 4.99
CA HIS A 75 1.57 -0.56 4.57
C HIS A 75 1.58 -1.50 5.77
N SER A 76 1.22 -2.75 5.50
CA SER A 76 1.46 -3.84 6.43
C SER A 76 2.87 -4.35 6.18
N TYR A 77 3.77 -4.13 7.12
CA TYR A 77 5.19 -4.44 6.96
C TYR A 77 5.67 -5.23 8.16
N ASN A 78 6.59 -6.15 7.91
CA ASN A 78 7.23 -7.05 8.86
C ASN A 78 6.40 -8.30 9.20
N ASP A 79 6.99 -9.22 9.94
CA ASP A 79 6.39 -10.51 10.27
C ASP A 79 5.17 -10.39 11.18
N ASN A 80 5.07 -9.30 11.94
CA ASN A 80 3.94 -9.05 12.83
C ASN A 80 2.76 -8.43 12.11
N LYS A 81 2.90 -8.10 10.83
CA LYS A 81 1.86 -7.48 10.01
C LYS A 81 1.31 -6.19 10.64
N ASN A 82 2.22 -5.39 11.18
CA ASN A 82 1.87 -4.08 11.73
C ASN A 82 1.62 -3.08 10.62
N ILE A 83 0.60 -2.26 10.80
CA ILE A 83 0.33 -1.16 9.87
C ILE A 83 1.17 0.02 10.30
N ARG A 84 2.03 0.50 9.38
CA ARG A 84 2.96 1.57 9.70
C ARG A 84 3.18 2.49 8.51
N LYS A 85 3.70 3.67 8.79
CA LYS A 85 4.09 4.65 7.77
C LYS A 85 5.60 4.72 7.72
N ASP A 86 6.15 4.54 6.53
CA ASP A 86 7.59 4.61 6.29
C ASP A 86 7.85 5.40 5.01
N SER A 87 9.06 5.93 4.83
CA SER A 87 9.40 6.54 3.55
C SER A 87 9.56 5.44 2.49
N ILE A 88 9.08 5.73 1.28
CA ILE A 88 9.20 4.80 0.15
C ILE A 88 10.68 4.49 -0.12
N ALA A 89 11.53 5.52 -0.04
CA ALA A 89 12.97 5.34 -0.24
C ALA A 89 13.59 4.39 0.79
N ASN A 90 13.18 4.49 2.06
CA ASN A 90 13.66 3.59 3.10
C ASN A 90 13.21 2.15 2.86
N VAL A 91 11.97 1.94 2.47
CA VAL A 91 11.47 0.58 2.19
C VAL A 91 12.27 -0.04 1.05
N SER A 92 12.51 0.72 -0.02
CA SER A 92 13.32 0.25 -1.14
C SER A 92 14.73 -0.16 -0.69
N LYS A 93 15.31 0.62 0.23
CA LYS A 93 16.64 0.36 0.76
C LYS A 93 16.67 -0.89 1.66
N TRP A 94 15.69 -1.01 2.56
CA TRP A 94 15.62 -2.14 3.49
C TRP A 94 15.41 -3.46 2.76
N ASP A 95 14.54 -3.46 1.77
CA ASP A 95 14.19 -4.67 1.02
C ASP A 95 15.11 -4.90 -0.18
N LYS A 96 15.99 -3.94 -0.48
CA LYS A 96 16.89 -3.99 -1.63
C LYS A 96 16.14 -4.21 -2.92
N ARG A 97 15.00 -3.51 -3.07
CA ARG A 97 14.14 -3.56 -4.24
C ARG A 97 13.77 -2.14 -4.66
N GLU A 98 13.73 -1.90 -5.96
CA GLU A 98 13.28 -0.63 -6.49
C GLU A 98 11.77 -0.64 -6.68
N VAL A 99 11.16 0.55 -6.58
CA VAL A 99 9.75 0.73 -6.92
C VAL A 99 9.55 0.39 -8.39
N LYS A 100 8.60 -0.49 -8.68
CA LYS A 100 8.20 -0.82 -10.05
C LYS A 100 7.37 0.29 -10.66
N GLY A 101 6.57 0.94 -9.86
CA GLY A 101 5.66 2.00 -10.27
C GLY A 101 4.47 2.10 -9.33
N TYR A 102 3.43 2.74 -9.82
CA TYR A 102 2.24 3.03 -9.02
C TYR A 102 1.00 2.56 -9.74
N ARG A 103 -0.01 2.16 -8.98
CA ARG A 103 -1.29 1.70 -9.51
C ARG A 103 -2.44 2.36 -8.75
N ARG A 104 -3.60 2.38 -9.37
CA ARG A 104 -4.87 2.78 -8.74
C ARG A 104 -6.01 1.98 -9.36
N PHE A 105 -7.10 1.92 -8.65
CA PHE A 105 -8.27 1.15 -9.07
C PHE A 105 -9.54 2.01 -9.11
#